data_274a1792779cadff75aeca1b6b3bc30d
#
_entry.id   274a1792779cadff75aeca1b6b3bc30d
#
_cell.length_a   1.000
_cell.length_b   1.000
_cell.length_c   1.000
_cell.angle_alpha   90.00
_cell.angle_beta   90.00
_cell.angle_gamma   90.00
#
_symmetry.space_group_name_H-M   'P 1'
#
loop_
_entity.id
_entity.type
_entity.pdbx_description
1 polymer ?
#
loop_
_entity_poly.entity_id
_entity_poly.type
_entity_poly.pdbx_seq_one_letter_code
_entity_poly.pdbx_strand_id
1 'polypeptide(L)'
;MAIPNIWQTVIWYFIKIYKRGVMTMCSIMAYCDSNVEKEIFLKGFERTHTRGPDAMRIIDTGKGLLGFQRLSIMGLNEYGMQPFQRGKHYVVCNGEIYGFRPMKEELMKQGFDFQGESDCEILLPLYQKMGVDMFKELDGEFALILFDGDTKEFIAARDPIGIRPLFYGYDDHQHIVFASEAKNLVGICDKIVPFPPGHYYQNGEFVCYRDMSLVENYHHDDFNTIYTNIHDLLVKGIEKRLDADAPLGFLLSGGLDSSLVCAVSSRLLKKPIRTFAIGMNKDAIDLKYAKEVAEFIGSEHTEVIITKDDVLSALESVI
;
A
#
# COMPACT_ATOMS: atom_id res chain seq x y z
N MET A 1 -31.53 22.03 3.23
CA MET A 1 -30.32 21.47 2.62
C MET A 1 -30.24 20.02 3.05
N ALA A 2 -30.51 19.08 2.16
CA ALA A 2 -30.49 17.67 2.46
C ALA A 2 -28.99 17.23 2.51
N ILE A 3 -28.58 16.67 3.64
CA ILE A 3 -27.26 16.02 3.79
C ILE A 3 -27.22 14.87 2.80
N PRO A 4 -26.26 14.81 1.86
CA PRO A 4 -26.15 13.68 0.95
C PRO A 4 -25.97 12.43 1.79
N ASN A 5 -26.80 11.43 1.54
CA ASN A 5 -26.85 10.17 2.25
C ASN A 5 -25.46 9.53 2.17
N ILE A 6 -24.74 9.37 3.30
CA ILE A 6 -23.41 8.77 3.39
C ILE A 6 -23.34 7.42 2.66
N TRP A 7 -24.47 6.70 2.62
CA TRP A 7 -24.70 5.48 1.86
C TRP A 7 -24.54 5.64 0.33
N GLN A 8 -24.99 6.75 -0.23
CA GLN A 8 -24.81 7.03 -1.66
C GLN A 8 -23.35 7.32 -1.97
N THR A 9 -22.60 7.92 -1.04
CA THR A 9 -21.17 8.22 -1.22
C THR A 9 -20.33 6.94 -1.15
N VAL A 10 -20.62 6.02 -0.24
CA VAL A 10 -19.88 4.75 -0.09
C VAL A 10 -20.22 3.79 -1.24
N ILE A 11 -21.49 3.66 -1.61
CA ILE A 11 -21.92 2.90 -2.81
C ILE A 11 -21.34 3.56 -4.07
N TRP A 12 -21.29 4.90 -4.12
CA TRP A 12 -20.70 5.64 -5.24
C TRP A 12 -19.19 5.46 -5.31
N TYR A 13 -18.48 5.37 -4.18
CA TYR A 13 -17.06 5.07 -4.10
C TYR A 13 -16.77 3.62 -4.54
N PHE A 14 -17.58 2.65 -4.12
CA PHE A 14 -17.48 1.25 -4.55
C PHE A 14 -17.89 1.06 -6.02
N ILE A 15 -18.96 1.73 -6.46
CA ILE A 15 -19.37 1.77 -7.87
C ILE A 15 -18.36 2.54 -8.72
N LYS A 16 -17.68 3.56 -8.15
CA LYS A 16 -16.61 4.29 -8.83
C LYS A 16 -15.32 3.47 -8.94
N ILE A 17 -15.02 2.66 -7.94
CA ILE A 17 -13.97 1.63 -7.98
C ILE A 17 -14.36 0.56 -9.02
N TYR A 18 -15.58 0.06 -8.96
CA TYR A 18 -16.11 -0.96 -9.88
C TYR A 18 -16.25 -0.45 -11.33
N LYS A 19 -16.78 0.74 -11.56
CA LYS A 19 -16.89 1.34 -12.91
C LYS A 19 -15.56 1.80 -13.50
N ARG A 20 -14.51 1.96 -12.70
CA ARG A 20 -13.15 2.30 -13.16
C ARG A 20 -12.22 1.09 -13.25
N GLY A 21 -12.68 -0.11 -12.84
CA GLY A 21 -11.95 -1.38 -13.05
C GLY A 21 -10.59 -1.49 -12.35
N VAL A 22 -10.28 -0.63 -11.36
CA VAL A 22 -8.94 -0.57 -10.77
C VAL A 22 -9.03 -0.65 -9.24
N MET A 23 -8.29 -1.56 -8.64
CA MET A 23 -7.94 -1.46 -7.22
C MET A 23 -7.10 -0.20 -7.07
N THR A 24 -7.72 0.86 -6.53
CA THR A 24 -7.05 2.14 -6.32
C THR A 24 -6.10 2.04 -5.14
N MET A 25 -4.87 2.44 -5.33
CA MET A 25 -3.79 2.54 -4.34
C MET A 25 -2.88 3.67 -4.79
N CYS A 26 -2.08 4.25 -3.88
CA CYS A 26 -1.10 5.25 -4.28
C CYS A 26 -0.18 4.73 -5.39
N SER A 27 0.42 5.65 -6.13
CA SER A 27 1.48 5.35 -7.08
C SER A 27 2.69 6.23 -6.83
N ILE A 28 3.88 5.64 -6.95
CA ILE A 28 5.16 6.32 -6.82
C ILE A 28 6.00 6.08 -8.06
N MET A 29 6.81 7.07 -8.41
CA MET A 29 7.80 6.95 -9.48
C MET A 29 9.01 7.83 -9.18
N ALA A 30 10.21 7.35 -9.47
CA ALA A 30 11.43 8.14 -9.45
C ALA A 30 12.27 7.89 -10.69
N TYR A 31 12.81 8.97 -11.26
CA TYR A 31 13.81 8.92 -12.30
C TYR A 31 15.11 9.49 -11.71
N CYS A 32 16.14 8.67 -11.60
CA CYS A 32 17.31 8.98 -10.78
C CYS A 32 18.45 9.60 -11.63
N ASP A 33 18.11 10.61 -12.41
CA ASP A 33 19.06 11.46 -13.13
C ASP A 33 18.55 12.90 -13.30
N SER A 34 19.46 13.87 -13.24
CA SER A 34 19.14 15.30 -13.34
C SER A 34 18.82 15.78 -14.75
N ASN A 35 19.18 15.01 -15.78
CA ASN A 35 18.97 15.39 -17.20
C ASN A 35 17.67 14.82 -17.76
N VAL A 36 16.83 14.19 -16.92
CA VAL A 36 15.54 13.66 -17.37
C VAL A 36 14.63 14.76 -17.90
N GLU A 37 14.07 14.55 -19.09
CA GLU A 37 13.00 15.40 -19.61
C GLU A 37 11.72 15.19 -18.80
N LYS A 38 11.23 16.26 -18.18
CA LYS A 38 10.04 16.22 -17.33
C LYS A 38 8.82 15.66 -18.05
N GLU A 39 8.69 15.89 -19.36
CA GLU A 39 7.61 15.35 -20.18
C GLU A 39 7.64 13.83 -20.29
N ILE A 40 8.83 13.23 -20.42
CA ILE A 40 9.00 11.77 -20.43
C ILE A 40 8.55 11.17 -19.10
N PHE A 41 9.00 11.77 -17.99
CA PHE A 41 8.58 11.36 -16.66
C PHE A 41 7.06 11.45 -16.48
N LEU A 42 6.46 12.60 -16.82
CA LEU A 42 5.02 12.84 -16.70
C LEU A 42 4.23 11.83 -17.52
N LYS A 43 4.59 11.61 -18.78
CA LYS A 43 3.91 10.65 -19.67
C LYS A 43 3.93 9.22 -19.09
N GLY A 44 5.05 8.81 -18.51
CA GLY A 44 5.15 7.53 -17.80
C GLY A 44 4.27 7.49 -16.55
N PHE A 45 4.36 8.54 -15.73
CA PHE A 45 3.69 8.58 -14.43
C PHE A 45 2.16 8.70 -14.53
N GLU A 46 1.65 9.40 -15.52
CA GLU A 46 0.20 9.55 -15.76
C GLU A 46 -0.52 8.22 -16.05
N ARG A 47 0.19 7.20 -16.53
CA ARG A 47 -0.39 5.86 -16.79
C ARG A 47 -0.96 5.19 -15.55
N THR A 48 -0.55 5.62 -14.37
CA THR A 48 -1.07 5.12 -13.08
C THR A 48 -1.93 6.15 -12.34
N HIS A 49 -2.41 7.19 -13.02
CA HIS A 49 -3.29 8.20 -12.40
C HIS A 49 -4.52 7.58 -11.70
N THR A 50 -5.06 6.49 -12.27
CA THR A 50 -6.21 5.78 -11.68
C THR A 50 -5.91 5.16 -10.33
N ARG A 51 -4.64 4.89 -9.98
CA ARG A 51 -4.25 4.37 -8.67
C ARG A 51 -4.39 5.43 -7.57
N GLY A 52 -3.92 6.64 -7.83
CA GLY A 52 -3.94 7.76 -6.88
C GLY A 52 -4.69 8.97 -7.45
N PRO A 53 -6.02 8.90 -7.55
CA PRO A 53 -6.80 9.91 -8.26
C PRO A 53 -7.04 11.19 -7.48
N ASP A 54 -6.72 11.23 -6.18
CA ASP A 54 -7.09 12.34 -5.30
C ASP A 54 -6.16 13.55 -5.47
N ALA A 55 -4.85 13.29 -5.65
CA ALA A 55 -3.86 14.35 -5.86
C ALA A 55 -2.56 13.80 -6.48
N MET A 56 -1.82 14.64 -7.16
CA MET A 56 -0.50 14.33 -7.71
C MET A 56 0.49 15.43 -7.35
N ARG A 57 1.72 15.03 -6.98
CA ARG A 57 2.84 15.94 -6.74
C ARG A 57 4.11 15.35 -7.32
N ILE A 58 4.90 16.18 -7.98
CA ILE A 58 6.22 15.85 -8.49
C ILE A 58 7.19 16.90 -7.99
N ILE A 59 8.33 16.46 -7.49
CA ILE A 59 9.42 17.34 -7.09
C ILE A 59 10.67 17.05 -7.91
N ASP A 60 11.45 18.08 -8.15
CA ASP A 60 12.80 17.99 -8.64
C ASP A 60 13.76 18.05 -7.45
N THR A 61 14.54 16.99 -7.27
CA THR A 61 15.53 16.88 -6.19
C THR A 61 16.86 17.53 -6.54
N GLY A 62 17.02 18.04 -7.78
CA GLY A 62 18.29 18.46 -8.36
C GLY A 62 19.19 17.30 -8.78
N LYS A 63 18.75 16.06 -8.60
CA LYS A 63 19.41 14.82 -9.01
C LYS A 63 18.45 13.86 -9.70
N GLY A 64 17.22 14.27 -9.93
CA GLY A 64 16.17 13.50 -10.57
C GLY A 64 14.80 13.93 -10.09
N LEU A 65 13.78 13.26 -10.62
CA LEU A 65 12.38 13.54 -10.34
C LEU A 65 11.79 12.48 -9.41
N LEU A 66 10.99 12.92 -8.44
CA LEU A 66 10.27 12.07 -7.51
C LEU A 66 8.78 12.42 -7.53
N GLY A 67 7.93 11.46 -7.85
CA GLY A 67 6.49 11.63 -8.04
C GLY A 67 5.65 10.77 -7.10
N PHE A 68 4.52 11.34 -6.65
CA PHE A 68 3.51 10.69 -5.82
C PHE A 68 2.11 10.99 -6.36
N GLN A 69 1.31 9.93 -6.55
CA GLN A 69 -0.13 10.00 -6.82
C GLN A 69 -0.86 9.40 -5.64
N ARG A 70 -1.78 10.17 -5.06
CA ARG A 70 -2.41 9.89 -3.79
C ARG A 70 -3.77 9.23 -3.94
N LEU A 71 -3.96 8.14 -3.16
CA LEU A 71 -5.26 7.70 -2.65
C LEU A 71 -5.25 7.94 -1.15
N SER A 72 -6.17 8.76 -0.65
CA SER A 72 -6.20 9.18 0.76
C SER A 72 -6.79 8.09 1.64
N ILE A 73 -5.95 7.38 2.41
CA ILE A 73 -6.32 6.32 3.37
C ILE A 73 -5.98 6.76 4.79
N MET A 74 -4.75 7.24 5.02
CA MET A 74 -4.26 7.80 6.27
C MET A 74 -3.92 9.28 6.11
N GLY A 75 -4.07 10.06 7.20
CA GLY A 75 -3.79 11.49 7.20
C GLY A 75 -4.62 12.22 6.15
N LEU A 76 -5.96 12.17 6.22
CA LEU A 76 -6.88 12.59 5.16
C LEU A 76 -6.80 14.08 4.76
N ASN A 77 -6.04 14.89 5.50
CA ASN A 77 -5.80 16.31 5.23
C ASN A 77 -4.60 16.52 4.28
N GLU A 78 -4.24 17.78 4.06
CA GLU A 78 -3.13 18.17 3.19
C GLU A 78 -1.76 17.71 3.69
N TYR A 79 -1.59 17.54 5.00
CA TYR A 79 -0.32 17.07 5.61
C TYR A 79 -0.02 15.59 5.32
N GLY A 80 -1.01 14.81 4.85
CA GLY A 80 -0.79 13.46 4.35
C GLY A 80 -0.30 13.40 2.90
N MET A 81 -0.08 14.56 2.24
CA MET A 81 0.40 14.60 0.85
C MET A 81 1.91 14.45 0.75
N GLN A 82 2.34 13.46 -0.03
CA GLN A 82 3.74 13.17 -0.30
C GLN A 82 4.22 13.85 -1.62
N PRO A 83 5.53 13.96 -1.86
CA PRO A 83 6.66 13.55 -1.02
C PRO A 83 6.70 14.27 0.31
N PHE A 84 6.97 13.51 1.40
CA PHE A 84 7.35 14.12 2.67
C PHE A 84 8.76 14.68 2.56
N GLN A 85 8.98 15.81 3.21
CA GLN A 85 10.27 16.51 3.21
C GLN A 85 10.74 16.75 4.64
N ARG A 86 12.02 16.47 4.89
CA ARG A 86 12.69 16.87 6.12
C ARG A 86 14.11 17.36 5.79
N GLY A 87 14.32 18.67 5.95
CA GLY A 87 15.55 19.30 5.45
C GLY A 87 15.69 19.11 3.93
N LYS A 88 16.76 18.42 3.51
CA LYS A 88 17.06 18.10 2.11
C LYS A 88 16.55 16.74 1.67
N HIS A 89 16.06 15.92 2.60
CA HIS A 89 15.63 14.55 2.34
C HIS A 89 14.16 14.53 1.93
N TYR A 90 13.81 13.62 1.04
CA TYR A 90 12.45 13.41 0.57
C TYR A 90 12.11 11.92 0.58
N VAL A 91 10.87 11.58 0.81
CA VAL A 91 10.38 10.20 0.70
C VAL A 91 8.98 10.16 0.09
N VAL A 92 8.77 9.17 -0.77
CA VAL A 92 7.45 8.72 -1.22
C VAL A 92 7.28 7.25 -0.85
N CYS A 93 6.10 6.91 -0.38
CA CYS A 93 5.74 5.55 0.01
C CYS A 93 4.34 5.21 -0.50
N ASN A 94 4.23 4.14 -1.25
CA ASN A 94 2.98 3.45 -1.52
C ASN A 94 2.89 2.30 -0.54
N GLY A 95 2.19 2.49 0.58
CA GLY A 95 2.12 1.46 1.61
C GLY A 95 1.44 1.93 2.87
N GLU A 96 1.45 1.06 3.87
CA GLU A 96 0.99 1.31 5.22
C GLU A 96 2.00 0.75 6.22
N ILE A 97 2.40 1.57 7.19
CA ILE A 97 3.33 1.19 8.26
C ILE A 97 2.53 0.95 9.53
N TYR A 98 2.45 -0.30 9.93
CA TYR A 98 1.68 -0.71 11.09
C TYR A 98 2.38 -0.38 12.40
N GLY A 99 1.61 -0.06 13.45
CA GLY A 99 2.16 0.28 14.75
C GLY A 99 2.98 1.57 14.76
N PHE A 100 2.76 2.47 13.82
CA PHE A 100 3.51 3.72 13.70
C PHE A 100 3.25 4.70 14.85
N ARG A 101 2.07 4.67 15.50
CA ARG A 101 1.71 5.65 16.54
C ARG A 101 2.65 5.63 17.75
N PRO A 102 2.93 4.48 18.40
CA PRO A 102 3.94 4.42 19.46
C PRO A 102 5.35 4.82 18.99
N MET A 103 5.70 4.45 17.74
CA MET A 103 6.98 4.81 17.17
C MET A 103 7.10 6.33 16.93
N LYS A 104 6.03 6.95 16.45
CA LYS A 104 5.92 8.42 16.30
C LYS A 104 6.08 9.11 17.65
N GLU A 105 5.38 8.64 18.70
CA GLU A 105 5.52 9.20 20.06
C GLU A 105 6.95 9.11 20.58
N GLU A 106 7.65 8.01 20.33
CA GLU A 106 9.04 7.85 20.74
C GLU A 106 9.98 8.77 19.96
N LEU A 107 9.75 8.95 18.66
CA LEU A 107 10.49 9.91 17.85
C LEU A 107 10.23 11.37 18.32
N MET A 108 9.00 11.71 18.70
CA MET A 108 8.67 13.03 19.27
C MET A 108 9.43 13.30 20.55
N LYS A 109 9.57 12.32 21.46
CA LYS A 109 10.39 12.46 22.70
C LYS A 109 11.86 12.68 22.38
N GLN A 110 12.33 12.24 21.21
CA GLN A 110 13.70 12.43 20.72
C GLN A 110 13.87 13.77 19.96
N GLY A 111 12.84 14.61 19.90
CA GLY A 111 12.89 15.94 19.32
C GLY A 111 12.55 16.00 17.82
N PHE A 112 11.92 14.95 17.26
CA PHE A 112 11.39 15.02 15.92
C PHE A 112 9.99 15.63 15.89
N ASP A 113 9.77 16.59 14.99
CA ASP A 113 8.47 17.21 14.76
C ASP A 113 7.72 16.50 13.64
N PHE A 114 6.39 16.46 13.76
CA PHE A 114 5.46 15.90 12.79
C PHE A 114 4.36 16.91 12.45
N GLN A 115 3.92 16.95 11.21
CA GLN A 115 2.91 17.91 10.74
C GLN A 115 1.52 17.26 10.60
N GLY A 116 1.48 15.95 10.34
CA GLY A 116 0.27 15.21 10.07
C GLY A 116 0.14 13.93 10.89
N GLU A 117 -0.87 13.16 10.54
CA GLU A 117 -1.17 11.86 11.15
C GLU A 117 -0.90 10.69 10.17
N SER A 118 -0.16 10.93 9.07
CA SER A 118 0.22 9.84 8.18
C SER A 118 1.24 8.92 8.83
N ASP A 119 1.02 7.63 8.67
CA ASP A 119 1.94 6.58 9.08
C ASP A 119 3.31 6.68 8.39
N CYS A 120 3.32 7.04 7.11
CA CYS A 120 4.55 7.19 6.33
C CYS A 120 5.40 8.42 6.71
N GLU A 121 4.88 9.36 7.52
CA GLU A 121 5.64 10.53 7.96
C GLU A 121 6.82 10.16 8.88
N ILE A 122 6.76 8.97 9.54
CA ILE A 122 7.85 8.48 10.39
C ILE A 122 9.10 8.06 9.61
N LEU A 123 9.00 7.83 8.28
CA LEU A 123 10.08 7.24 7.48
C LEU A 123 11.35 8.10 7.46
N LEU A 124 11.23 9.42 7.27
CA LEU A 124 12.40 10.31 7.28
C LEU A 124 13.05 10.43 8.67
N PRO A 125 12.31 10.61 9.78
CA PRO A 125 12.86 10.52 11.12
C PRO A 125 13.61 9.21 11.40
N LEU A 126 13.04 8.07 11.02
CA LEU A 126 13.70 6.77 11.17
C LEU A 126 14.97 6.67 10.35
N TYR A 127 14.93 7.11 9.09
CA TYR A 127 16.12 7.14 8.24
C TYR A 127 17.23 8.02 8.82
N GLN A 128 16.91 9.20 9.33
CA GLN A 128 17.89 10.07 9.97
C GLN A 128 18.52 9.45 11.23
N LYS A 129 17.75 8.61 11.94
CA LYS A 129 18.22 7.97 13.18
C LYS A 129 19.09 6.74 12.91
N MET A 130 18.74 5.92 11.94
CA MET A 130 19.34 4.59 11.77
C MET A 130 19.70 4.22 10.32
N GLY A 131 19.59 5.18 9.39
CA GLY A 131 19.90 4.91 7.99
C GLY A 131 19.03 3.79 7.41
N VAL A 132 19.63 2.97 6.55
CA VAL A 132 18.94 1.84 5.90
C VAL A 132 18.59 0.69 6.84
N ASP A 133 19.15 0.64 8.05
CA ASP A 133 18.78 -0.36 9.05
C ASP A 133 17.33 -0.20 9.50
N MET A 134 16.70 0.96 9.26
CA MET A 134 15.28 1.16 9.51
C MET A 134 14.38 0.11 8.82
N PHE A 135 14.79 -0.42 7.67
CA PHE A 135 13.99 -1.40 6.92
C PHE A 135 13.78 -2.71 7.68
N LYS A 136 14.68 -3.05 8.62
CA LYS A 136 14.56 -4.23 9.49
C LYS A 136 13.52 -4.03 10.59
N GLU A 137 13.26 -2.77 10.97
CA GLU A 137 12.36 -2.39 12.06
C GLU A 137 10.92 -2.10 11.57
N LEU A 138 10.73 -1.88 10.26
CA LEU A 138 9.41 -1.59 9.70
C LEU A 138 8.53 -2.84 9.69
N ASP A 139 7.37 -2.74 10.33
CA ASP A 139 6.25 -3.66 10.19
C ASP A 139 5.21 -3.02 9.27
N GLY A 140 5.12 -3.48 8.05
CA GLY A 140 4.25 -2.85 7.06
C GLY A 140 4.24 -3.55 5.72
N GLU A 141 3.38 -3.07 4.87
CA GLU A 141 3.34 -3.38 3.44
C GLU A 141 3.70 -2.12 2.67
N PHE A 142 4.85 -2.10 2.02
CA PHE A 142 5.36 -0.87 1.43
C PHE A 142 6.23 -1.09 0.17
N ALA A 143 6.14 -0.11 -0.71
CA ALA A 143 7.14 0.23 -1.69
C ALA A 143 7.48 1.70 -1.49
N LEU A 144 8.73 2.03 -1.27
CA LEU A 144 9.14 3.41 -1.00
C LEU A 144 10.38 3.81 -1.82
N ILE A 145 10.49 5.10 -2.05
CA ILE A 145 11.68 5.71 -2.66
C ILE A 145 12.02 6.93 -1.82
N LEU A 146 13.26 6.98 -1.35
CA LEU A 146 13.82 8.03 -0.54
C LEU A 146 14.94 8.73 -1.32
N PHE A 147 15.00 10.03 -1.27
CA PHE A 147 16.13 10.82 -1.72
C PHE A 147 16.90 11.37 -0.52
N ASP A 148 18.14 10.96 -0.38
CA ASP A 148 19.06 11.50 0.60
C ASP A 148 19.75 12.75 0.05
N GLY A 149 19.40 13.92 0.59
CA GLY A 149 19.94 15.20 0.14
C GLY A 149 21.39 15.46 0.58
N ASP A 150 21.95 14.66 1.49
CA ASP A 150 23.35 14.79 1.92
C ASP A 150 24.28 14.00 0.99
N THR A 151 23.94 12.76 0.70
CA THR A 151 24.69 11.92 -0.27
C THR A 151 24.27 12.19 -1.72
N LYS A 152 23.09 12.79 -1.93
CA LYS A 152 22.44 13.04 -3.23
C LYS A 152 22.08 11.76 -3.97
N GLU A 153 21.69 10.73 -3.25
CA GLU A 153 21.38 9.41 -3.75
C GLU A 153 19.90 9.06 -3.57
N PHE A 154 19.42 8.21 -4.47
CA PHE A 154 18.11 7.59 -4.34
C PHE A 154 18.25 6.22 -3.69
N ILE A 155 17.40 5.94 -2.73
CA ILE A 155 17.26 4.67 -2.05
C ILE A 155 15.84 4.18 -2.31
N ALA A 156 15.68 2.95 -2.77
CA ALA A 156 14.37 2.35 -2.94
C ALA A 156 14.27 1.09 -2.08
N ALA A 157 13.08 0.79 -1.54
CA ALA A 157 12.88 -0.44 -0.76
C ALA A 157 11.49 -1.01 -0.96
N ARG A 158 11.38 -2.34 -0.83
CA ARG A 158 10.13 -3.07 -0.92
C ARG A 158 9.94 -4.00 0.28
N ASP A 159 8.71 -4.12 0.76
CA ASP A 159 8.37 -4.95 1.91
C ASP A 159 8.83 -6.42 1.75
N PRO A 160 9.02 -7.17 2.86
CA PRO A 160 9.60 -8.51 2.83
C PRO A 160 8.82 -9.54 2.03
N ILE A 161 7.50 -9.34 1.84
CA ILE A 161 6.62 -10.26 1.09
C ILE A 161 6.41 -9.75 -0.35
N GLY A 162 6.62 -8.42 -0.58
CA GLY A 162 6.36 -7.76 -1.84
C GLY A 162 4.87 -7.51 -2.09
N ILE A 163 4.12 -7.23 -1.03
CA ILE A 163 2.67 -6.92 -1.10
C ILE A 163 2.46 -5.69 -1.97
N ARG A 164 3.25 -4.64 -1.76
CA ARG A 164 3.17 -3.46 -2.60
C ARG A 164 4.03 -3.62 -3.86
N PRO A 165 3.47 -3.32 -5.03
CA PRO A 165 4.22 -3.45 -6.27
C PRO A 165 5.30 -2.37 -6.38
N LEU A 166 6.47 -2.76 -6.85
CA LEU A 166 7.56 -1.89 -7.26
C LEU A 166 8.31 -2.56 -8.41
N PHE A 167 8.59 -1.78 -9.45
CA PHE A 167 9.36 -2.19 -10.62
C PHE A 167 10.53 -1.23 -10.82
N TYR A 168 11.54 -1.68 -11.52
CA TYR A 168 12.66 -0.86 -11.93
C TYR A 168 13.13 -1.23 -13.33
N GLY A 169 13.88 -0.34 -13.92
CA GLY A 169 14.58 -0.52 -15.17
C GLY A 169 15.68 0.51 -15.32
N TYR A 170 16.42 0.40 -16.41
CA TYR A 170 17.45 1.36 -16.77
C TYR A 170 17.10 1.98 -18.11
N ASP A 171 17.34 3.27 -18.24
CA ASP A 171 17.23 3.97 -19.52
C ASP A 171 18.44 3.68 -20.43
N ASP A 172 18.46 4.26 -21.64
CA ASP A 172 19.55 4.10 -22.61
C ASP A 172 20.91 4.63 -22.09
N HIS A 173 20.88 5.47 -21.05
CA HIS A 173 22.07 6.03 -20.41
C HIS A 173 22.47 5.31 -19.12
N GLN A 174 21.81 4.20 -18.81
CA GLN A 174 22.01 3.39 -17.60
C GLN A 174 21.59 4.10 -16.30
N HIS A 175 20.71 5.09 -16.36
CA HIS A 175 20.10 5.65 -15.17
C HIS A 175 18.93 4.78 -14.71
N ILE A 176 18.86 4.51 -13.41
CA ILE A 176 17.81 3.69 -12.85
C ILE A 176 16.51 4.49 -12.70
N VAL A 177 15.39 3.84 -13.02
CA VAL A 177 14.04 4.38 -12.88
C VAL A 177 13.21 3.39 -12.07
N PHE A 178 12.49 3.86 -11.07
CA PHE A 178 11.59 3.07 -10.24
C PHE A 178 10.14 3.51 -10.44
N ALA A 179 9.20 2.56 -10.41
CA ALA A 179 7.78 2.87 -10.48
C ALA A 179 6.90 1.79 -9.83
N SER A 180 5.72 2.18 -9.40
CA SER A 180 4.72 1.25 -8.84
C SER A 180 4.29 0.18 -9.83
N GLU A 181 4.20 0.48 -11.13
CA GLU A 181 3.77 -0.48 -12.14
C GLU A 181 4.71 -0.48 -13.35
N ALA A 182 4.83 -1.65 -13.98
CA ALA A 182 5.68 -1.82 -15.16
C ALA A 182 5.30 -0.86 -16.31
N LYS A 183 4.00 -0.61 -16.49
CA LYS A 183 3.52 0.28 -17.56
C LYS A 183 4.04 1.72 -17.45
N ASN A 184 4.41 2.20 -16.26
CA ASN A 184 5.03 3.52 -16.10
C ASN A 184 6.39 3.60 -16.83
N LEU A 185 7.12 2.47 -16.87
CA LEU A 185 8.49 2.38 -17.39
C LEU A 185 8.56 2.03 -18.90
N VAL A 186 7.43 1.65 -19.50
CA VAL A 186 7.37 1.32 -20.93
C VAL A 186 7.71 2.56 -21.77
N GLY A 187 8.68 2.42 -22.67
CA GLY A 187 9.20 3.50 -23.51
C GLY A 187 10.17 4.46 -22.80
N ILE A 188 10.56 4.11 -21.54
CA ILE A 188 11.63 4.75 -20.79
C ILE A 188 12.79 3.75 -20.62
N CYS A 189 12.46 2.50 -20.31
CA CYS A 189 13.42 1.44 -20.05
C CYS A 189 13.21 0.28 -21.03
N ASP A 190 14.28 -0.28 -21.56
CA ASP A 190 14.23 -1.44 -22.45
C ASP A 190 13.85 -2.73 -21.71
N LYS A 191 14.39 -2.87 -20.49
CA LYS A 191 14.12 -4.02 -19.63
C LYS A 191 13.50 -3.55 -18.33
N ILE A 192 12.31 -4.08 -18.04
CA ILE A 192 11.57 -3.78 -16.81
C ILE A 192 11.52 -5.02 -15.94
N VAL A 193 11.92 -4.87 -14.69
CA VAL A 193 12.07 -5.99 -13.74
C VAL A 193 11.31 -5.68 -12.45
N PRO A 194 10.60 -6.66 -11.85
CA PRO A 194 10.05 -6.50 -10.51
C PRO A 194 11.16 -6.26 -9.49
N PHE A 195 10.97 -5.29 -8.61
CA PHE A 195 11.90 -5.06 -7.50
C PHE A 195 11.80 -6.23 -6.51
N PRO A 196 12.92 -6.83 -6.09
CA PRO A 196 12.90 -8.01 -5.23
C PRO A 196 12.30 -7.70 -3.85
N PRO A 197 11.39 -8.55 -3.33
CA PRO A 197 10.88 -8.41 -1.96
C PRO A 197 11.98 -8.49 -0.92
N GLY A 198 11.81 -7.77 0.21
CA GLY A 198 12.78 -7.79 1.31
C GLY A 198 14.15 -7.21 0.97
N HIS A 199 14.22 -6.39 -0.08
CA HIS A 199 15.46 -5.74 -0.48
C HIS A 199 15.32 -4.22 -0.45
N TYR A 200 16.46 -3.57 -0.32
CA TYR A 200 16.61 -2.16 -0.68
C TYR A 200 17.69 -2.00 -1.75
N TYR A 201 17.57 -0.93 -2.52
CA TYR A 201 18.57 -0.48 -3.50
C TYR A 201 19.26 0.76 -2.94
N GLN A 202 20.58 0.76 -2.99
CA GLN A 202 21.43 1.91 -2.69
C GLN A 202 22.77 1.76 -3.42
N ASN A 203 23.33 2.84 -3.96
CA ASN A 203 24.65 2.88 -4.57
C ASN A 203 24.86 1.84 -5.69
N GLY A 204 23.83 1.59 -6.50
CA GLY A 204 23.92 0.59 -7.58
C GLY A 204 23.70 -0.87 -7.15
N GLU A 205 23.50 -1.13 -5.87
CA GLU A 205 23.38 -2.48 -5.32
C GLU A 205 22.00 -2.76 -4.74
N PHE A 206 21.54 -4.01 -4.92
CA PHE A 206 20.35 -4.53 -4.24
C PHE A 206 20.81 -5.35 -3.03
N VAL A 207 20.39 -4.91 -1.84
CA VAL A 207 20.78 -5.55 -0.58
C VAL A 207 19.55 -6.19 0.06
N CYS A 208 19.63 -7.49 0.37
CA CYS A 208 18.59 -8.19 1.11
C CYS A 208 18.64 -7.79 2.58
N TYR A 209 17.56 -7.21 3.11
CA TYR A 209 17.46 -6.89 4.53
C TYR A 209 16.59 -7.90 5.30
N ARG A 210 15.70 -8.63 4.59
CA ARG A 210 14.87 -9.69 5.18
C ARG A 210 14.42 -10.69 4.12
N ASP A 211 14.80 -11.95 4.29
CA ASP A 211 14.33 -13.07 3.48
C ASP A 211 13.30 -13.90 4.28
N MET A 212 12.01 -13.82 3.86
CA MET A 212 10.94 -14.55 4.53
C MET A 212 10.93 -16.04 4.22
N SER A 213 11.71 -16.49 3.24
CA SER A 213 11.86 -17.92 2.90
C SER A 213 12.92 -18.61 3.73
N LEU A 214 13.79 -17.85 4.39
CA LEU A 214 14.87 -18.38 5.21
C LEU A 214 14.35 -18.79 6.58
N VAL A 215 14.39 -20.08 6.86
CA VAL A 215 14.06 -20.64 8.19
C VAL A 215 15.35 -20.80 8.97
N GLU A 216 15.61 -19.93 9.94
CA GLU A 216 16.80 -19.99 10.77
C GLU A 216 16.67 -21.00 11.90
N ASN A 217 15.47 -21.13 12.49
CA ASN A 217 15.19 -22.00 13.63
C ASN A 217 13.85 -22.71 13.49
N TYR A 218 13.79 -23.96 13.91
CA TYR A 218 12.55 -24.71 14.04
C TYR A 218 12.07 -24.68 15.49
N HIS A 219 10.78 -24.41 15.70
CA HIS A 219 10.15 -24.52 17.00
C HIS A 219 9.83 -25.98 17.32
N HIS A 220 10.10 -26.38 18.56
CA HIS A 220 9.80 -27.73 19.07
C HIS A 220 8.78 -27.68 20.20
N ASP A 221 7.91 -26.67 20.18
CA ASP A 221 6.85 -26.48 21.17
C ASP A 221 5.78 -27.59 21.07
N ASP A 222 5.03 -27.79 22.14
CA ASP A 222 3.85 -28.65 22.11
C ASP A 222 2.73 -28.01 21.25
N PHE A 223 1.77 -28.85 20.81
CA PHE A 223 0.69 -28.41 19.94
C PHE A 223 -0.16 -27.28 20.51
N ASN A 224 -0.42 -27.26 21.82
CA ASN A 224 -1.24 -26.22 22.44
C ASN A 224 -0.53 -24.87 22.41
N THR A 225 0.78 -24.85 22.67
CA THR A 225 1.63 -23.66 22.55
C THR A 225 1.64 -23.16 21.10
N ILE A 226 1.81 -24.07 20.13
CA ILE A 226 1.79 -23.71 18.70
C ILE A 226 0.44 -23.08 18.32
N TYR A 227 -0.68 -23.70 18.68
CA TYR A 227 -2.01 -23.18 18.36
C TYR A 227 -2.27 -21.83 19.00
N THR A 228 -1.87 -21.64 20.26
CA THR A 228 -2.01 -20.37 20.95
C THR A 228 -1.19 -19.28 20.26
N ASN A 229 0.05 -19.57 19.91
CA ASN A 229 0.93 -18.61 19.21
C ASN A 229 0.37 -18.23 17.83
N ILE A 230 -0.11 -19.19 17.04
CA ILE A 230 -0.74 -18.94 15.74
C ILE A 230 -1.98 -18.06 15.91
N HIS A 231 -2.86 -18.41 16.87
CA HIS A 231 -4.05 -17.61 17.18
C HIS A 231 -3.70 -16.16 17.53
N ASP A 232 -2.77 -15.97 18.45
CA ASP A 232 -2.41 -14.65 18.96
C ASP A 232 -1.72 -13.80 17.88
N LEU A 233 -0.85 -14.39 17.07
CA LEU A 233 -0.21 -13.72 15.95
C LEU A 233 -1.24 -13.30 14.88
N LEU A 234 -2.21 -14.17 14.58
CA LEU A 234 -3.28 -13.87 13.62
C LEU A 234 -4.15 -12.72 14.12
N VAL A 235 -4.62 -12.80 15.39
CA VAL A 235 -5.45 -11.74 15.99
C VAL A 235 -4.70 -10.40 16.00
N LYS A 236 -3.45 -10.38 16.47
CA LYS A 236 -2.60 -9.17 16.44
C LYS A 236 -2.38 -8.64 15.02
N GLY A 237 -2.16 -9.55 14.06
CA GLY A 237 -2.01 -9.17 12.66
C GLY A 237 -3.25 -8.49 12.07
N ILE A 238 -4.45 -8.98 12.43
CA ILE A 238 -5.71 -8.36 12.04
C ILE A 238 -5.88 -7.02 12.75
N GLU A 239 -5.68 -6.97 14.07
CA GLU A 239 -5.83 -5.76 14.89
C GLU A 239 -5.04 -4.58 14.34
N LYS A 240 -3.77 -4.78 14.00
CA LYS A 240 -2.90 -3.75 13.41
C LYS A 240 -3.47 -3.13 12.12
N ARG A 241 -4.20 -3.92 11.32
CA ARG A 241 -4.79 -3.50 10.05
C ARG A 241 -6.14 -2.80 10.19
N LEU A 242 -6.67 -2.75 11.40
CA LEU A 242 -7.91 -2.02 11.70
C LEU A 242 -7.66 -0.53 12.03
N ASP A 243 -6.41 -0.12 12.19
CA ASP A 243 -6.03 1.29 12.40
C ASP A 243 -6.01 2.01 11.04
N ALA A 244 -7.12 2.65 10.70
CA ALA A 244 -7.29 3.42 9.47
C ALA A 244 -8.17 4.65 9.72
N ASP A 245 -7.80 5.80 9.13
CA ASP A 245 -8.61 7.04 9.19
C ASP A 245 -9.80 6.97 8.22
N ALA A 246 -9.66 6.22 7.12
CA ALA A 246 -10.73 5.97 6.17
C ALA A 246 -11.69 4.88 6.67
N PRO A 247 -12.98 4.92 6.27
CA PRO A 247 -13.94 3.87 6.60
C PRO A 247 -13.51 2.51 6.05
N LEU A 248 -13.49 1.48 6.93
CA LEU A 248 -13.14 0.11 6.56
C LEU A 248 -14.31 -0.64 5.93
N GLY A 249 -14.01 -1.43 4.90
CA GLY A 249 -14.89 -2.44 4.31
C GLY A 249 -14.12 -3.74 4.08
N PHE A 250 -14.81 -4.88 4.17
CA PHE A 250 -14.21 -6.20 4.13
C PHE A 250 -14.74 -7.00 2.95
N LEU A 251 -13.85 -7.54 2.13
CA LEU A 251 -14.23 -8.52 1.12
C LEU A 251 -14.48 -9.86 1.79
N LEU A 252 -15.66 -10.44 1.55
CA LEU A 252 -16.09 -11.69 2.15
C LEU A 252 -16.50 -12.67 1.04
N SER A 253 -15.69 -13.69 0.80
CA SER A 253 -15.97 -14.73 -0.19
C SER A 253 -16.68 -15.96 0.40
N GLY A 254 -16.83 -16.02 1.73
CA GLY A 254 -17.32 -17.22 2.42
C GLY A 254 -16.27 -18.33 2.58
N GLY A 255 -15.06 -18.15 2.05
CA GLY A 255 -13.91 -19.03 2.31
C GLY A 255 -13.35 -18.85 3.71
N LEU A 256 -12.53 -19.80 4.17
CA LEU A 256 -11.98 -19.82 5.54
C LEU A 256 -11.29 -18.51 5.91
N ASP A 257 -10.36 -18.04 5.07
CA ASP A 257 -9.51 -16.90 5.40
C ASP A 257 -10.32 -15.60 5.54
N SER A 258 -11.16 -15.28 4.53
CA SER A 258 -11.99 -14.08 4.57
C SER A 258 -13.01 -14.11 5.71
N SER A 259 -13.58 -15.27 5.99
CA SER A 259 -14.55 -15.47 7.08
C SER A 259 -13.88 -15.25 8.45
N LEU A 260 -12.67 -15.79 8.63
CA LEU A 260 -11.91 -15.67 9.87
C LEU A 260 -11.50 -14.21 10.11
N VAL A 261 -10.97 -13.51 9.08
CA VAL A 261 -10.63 -12.09 9.17
C VAL A 261 -11.86 -11.25 9.53
N CYS A 262 -13.01 -11.46 8.86
CA CYS A 262 -14.25 -10.73 9.16
C CYS A 262 -14.76 -11.02 10.59
N ALA A 263 -14.73 -12.28 11.03
CA ALA A 263 -15.20 -12.66 12.36
C ALA A 263 -14.34 -12.05 13.48
N VAL A 264 -13.02 -12.09 13.34
CA VAL A 264 -12.09 -11.46 14.30
C VAL A 264 -12.26 -9.94 14.29
N SER A 265 -12.32 -9.31 13.10
CA SER A 265 -12.51 -7.86 12.97
C SER A 265 -13.82 -7.39 13.62
N SER A 266 -14.93 -8.12 13.41
CA SER A 266 -16.22 -7.81 14.03
C SER A 266 -16.14 -7.82 15.55
N ARG A 267 -15.44 -8.80 16.13
CA ARG A 267 -15.24 -8.90 17.59
C ARG A 267 -14.36 -7.78 18.14
N LEU A 268 -13.28 -7.43 17.43
CA LEU A 268 -12.35 -6.37 17.86
C LEU A 268 -13.01 -4.97 17.78
N LEU A 269 -13.71 -4.68 16.69
CA LEU A 269 -14.37 -3.39 16.49
C LEU A 269 -15.63 -3.19 17.34
N LYS A 270 -16.23 -4.27 17.88
CA LYS A 270 -17.44 -4.27 18.73
C LYS A 270 -18.63 -3.51 18.10
N LYS A 271 -18.70 -3.51 16.77
CA LYS A 271 -19.77 -2.90 15.96
C LYS A 271 -19.97 -3.70 14.68
N PRO A 272 -21.15 -3.63 14.04
CA PRO A 272 -21.34 -4.22 12.72
C PRO A 272 -20.27 -3.72 11.74
N ILE A 273 -19.62 -4.64 11.07
CA ILE A 273 -18.66 -4.34 9.99
C ILE A 273 -19.39 -4.36 8.64
N ARG A 274 -18.87 -3.66 7.65
CA ARG A 274 -19.37 -3.69 6.29
C ARG A 274 -18.66 -4.77 5.51
N THR A 275 -19.41 -5.73 4.97
CA THR A 275 -18.85 -6.81 4.17
C THR A 275 -19.40 -6.78 2.75
N PHE A 276 -18.57 -7.18 1.79
CA PHE A 276 -18.89 -7.15 0.37
C PHE A 276 -18.52 -8.48 -0.27
N ALA A 277 -19.43 -9.03 -1.09
CA ALA A 277 -19.17 -10.20 -1.91
C ALA A 277 -19.47 -9.90 -3.38
N ILE A 278 -18.75 -10.57 -4.29
CA ILE A 278 -18.93 -10.42 -5.73
C ILE A 278 -19.22 -11.80 -6.31
N GLY A 279 -20.25 -11.90 -7.15
CA GLY A 279 -20.59 -13.13 -7.84
C GLY A 279 -21.07 -12.89 -9.25
N MET A 280 -20.89 -13.88 -10.12
CA MET A 280 -21.33 -13.79 -11.53
C MET A 280 -22.84 -14.04 -11.72
N ASN A 281 -23.50 -14.64 -10.75
CA ASN A 281 -24.96 -14.83 -10.69
C ASN A 281 -25.40 -14.94 -9.22
N LYS A 282 -26.72 -14.87 -8.99
CA LYS A 282 -27.28 -14.94 -7.64
C LYS A 282 -27.09 -16.29 -6.94
N ASP A 283 -26.85 -17.34 -7.70
CA ASP A 283 -26.69 -18.70 -7.20
C ASP A 283 -25.22 -19.10 -7.09
N ALA A 284 -24.30 -18.13 -7.20
CA ALA A 284 -22.86 -18.37 -7.01
C ALA A 284 -22.61 -18.91 -5.60
N ILE A 285 -21.87 -20.01 -5.51
CA ILE A 285 -21.61 -20.71 -4.25
C ILE A 285 -20.91 -19.80 -3.23
N ASP A 286 -20.03 -18.94 -3.70
CA ASP A 286 -19.30 -17.97 -2.85
C ASP A 286 -20.26 -16.96 -2.21
N LEU A 287 -21.27 -16.47 -2.95
CA LEU A 287 -22.27 -15.56 -2.39
C LEU A 287 -23.10 -16.23 -1.30
N LYS A 288 -23.46 -17.52 -1.50
CA LYS A 288 -24.21 -18.28 -0.49
C LYS A 288 -23.44 -18.33 0.83
N TYR A 289 -22.17 -18.77 0.79
CA TYR A 289 -21.37 -18.90 2.00
C TYR A 289 -20.99 -17.54 2.59
N ALA A 290 -20.74 -16.52 1.76
CA ALA A 290 -20.51 -15.17 2.23
C ALA A 290 -21.72 -14.65 3.02
N LYS A 291 -22.94 -14.89 2.53
CA LYS A 291 -24.17 -14.50 3.21
C LYS A 291 -24.35 -15.22 4.54
N GLU A 292 -24.12 -16.53 4.59
CA GLU A 292 -24.20 -17.32 5.82
C GLU A 292 -23.23 -16.79 6.90
N VAL A 293 -21.99 -16.46 6.50
CA VAL A 293 -21.00 -15.85 7.41
C VAL A 293 -21.43 -14.46 7.83
N ALA A 294 -21.91 -13.63 6.89
CA ALA A 294 -22.37 -12.28 7.17
C ALA A 294 -23.52 -12.24 8.18
N GLU A 295 -24.49 -13.15 8.05
CA GLU A 295 -25.59 -13.33 9.00
C GLU A 295 -25.06 -13.77 10.37
N PHE A 296 -24.12 -14.71 10.41
CA PHE A 296 -23.53 -15.21 11.65
C PHE A 296 -22.78 -14.13 12.44
N ILE A 297 -22.02 -13.27 11.76
CA ILE A 297 -21.26 -12.20 12.43
C ILE A 297 -22.06 -10.90 12.60
N GLY A 298 -23.28 -10.82 12.04
CA GLY A 298 -24.13 -9.63 12.10
C GLY A 298 -23.56 -8.45 11.33
N SER A 299 -22.96 -8.67 10.16
CA SER A 299 -22.39 -7.62 9.33
C SER A 299 -23.43 -6.95 8.42
N GLU A 300 -23.15 -5.70 8.03
CA GLU A 300 -23.86 -5.01 6.95
C GLU A 300 -23.35 -5.53 5.60
N HIS A 301 -24.00 -6.55 5.06
CA HIS A 301 -23.56 -7.26 3.87
C HIS A 301 -24.10 -6.70 2.56
N THR A 302 -23.26 -6.56 1.56
CA THR A 302 -23.62 -6.14 0.21
C THR A 302 -23.11 -7.14 -0.82
N GLU A 303 -24.01 -7.67 -1.64
CA GLU A 303 -23.70 -8.52 -2.78
C GLU A 303 -23.62 -7.70 -4.08
N VAL A 304 -22.55 -7.87 -4.83
CA VAL A 304 -22.37 -7.25 -6.15
C VAL A 304 -22.44 -8.35 -7.22
N ILE A 305 -23.47 -8.29 -8.05
CA ILE A 305 -23.62 -9.23 -9.15
C ILE A 305 -23.00 -8.61 -10.40
N ILE A 306 -22.05 -9.33 -11.00
CA ILE A 306 -21.38 -8.95 -12.25
C ILE A 306 -21.76 -9.96 -13.36
N THR A 307 -21.83 -9.47 -14.58
CA THR A 307 -22.08 -10.32 -15.75
C THR A 307 -20.79 -10.62 -16.49
N LYS A 308 -20.83 -11.61 -17.39
CA LYS A 308 -19.70 -11.87 -18.30
C LYS A 308 -19.36 -10.64 -19.15
N ASP A 309 -20.37 -9.90 -19.58
CA ASP A 309 -20.18 -8.72 -20.42
C ASP A 309 -19.54 -7.57 -19.62
N ASP A 310 -19.86 -7.41 -18.31
CA ASP A 310 -19.19 -6.47 -17.43
C ASP A 310 -17.70 -6.80 -17.32
N VAL A 311 -17.36 -8.09 -17.15
CA VAL A 311 -15.95 -8.53 -17.08
C VAL A 311 -15.23 -8.24 -18.39
N LEU A 312 -15.82 -8.62 -19.52
CA LEU A 312 -15.19 -8.43 -20.84
C LEU A 312 -15.00 -6.93 -21.16
N SER A 313 -15.98 -6.10 -20.83
CA SER A 313 -15.90 -4.65 -21.09
C SER A 313 -14.89 -3.93 -20.19
N ALA A 314 -14.57 -4.52 -19.04
CA ALA A 314 -13.60 -3.94 -18.10
C ALA A 314 -12.14 -4.30 -18.42
N LEU A 315 -11.88 -5.31 -19.26
CA LEU A 315 -10.52 -5.83 -19.49
C LEU A 315 -9.52 -4.78 -19.93
N GLU A 316 -9.88 -3.92 -20.89
CA GLU A 316 -8.97 -2.85 -21.35
C GLU A 316 -8.63 -1.81 -20.27
N SER A 317 -9.55 -1.60 -19.34
CA SER A 317 -9.34 -0.62 -18.25
C SER A 317 -8.57 -1.20 -17.06
N VAL A 318 -8.47 -2.53 -16.99
CA VAL A 318 -7.74 -3.24 -15.90
C VAL A 318 -6.29 -3.49 -16.28
N ILE A 319 -5.99 -3.63 -17.57
CA ILE A 319 -4.63 -3.76 -18.11
C ILE A 319 -3.94 -2.40 -18.18
#